data_924689ce191827417ddda7fd11df22f2
#
_entry.id   924689ce191827417ddda7fd11df22f2
#
_cell.length_a   1.000
_cell.length_b   1.000
_cell.length_c   1.000
_cell.angle_alpha   90.00
_cell.angle_beta   90.00
_cell.angle_gamma   90.00
#
_symmetry.space_group_name_H-M   'P 1'
#
loop_
_entity.id
_entity.type
_entity.pdbx_description
1 polymer ?
#
loop_
_entity_poly.entity_id
_entity_poly.type
_entity_poly.pdbx_seq_one_letter_code
_entity_poly.pdbx_strand_id
1 'polypeptide(L)'
;REIKVIDNAIEKEIKGLNPNAFIILQSIDGIGPVFAGGIIAEIGDITAFHSSDALAKYAGLTWKSNQSGDFDGEDTPMIKAGNRYLRYYLGEAANSMRKHNVEYGAYYRKKYNEVPKHQHKRALALTSRKFVRLVYGLLARNQLYSGVSLDTSIKDSN
;
A
#
# COMPACT_ATOMS: atom_id res chain seq x y z
N ARG A 1 27.34 -5.99 -4.67
CA ARG A 1 27.97 -5.96 -3.34
C ARG A 1 27.64 -4.69 -2.57
N GLU A 2 27.71 -3.53 -3.19
CA GLU A 2 27.39 -2.23 -2.57
C GLU A 2 25.89 -2.09 -2.27
N ILE A 3 25.02 -2.56 -3.15
CA ILE A 3 23.57 -2.52 -2.96
C ILE A 3 23.14 -3.33 -1.74
N LYS A 4 23.71 -4.54 -1.54
CA LYS A 4 23.38 -5.36 -0.37
C LYS A 4 23.86 -4.75 0.94
N VAL A 5 24.98 -4.04 0.93
CA VAL A 5 25.50 -3.36 2.12
C VAL A 5 24.62 -2.17 2.49
N ILE A 6 24.19 -1.40 1.50
CA ILE A 6 23.25 -0.28 1.70
C ILE A 6 21.89 -0.79 2.19
N ASP A 7 21.36 -1.85 1.59
CA ASP A 7 20.09 -2.45 2.00
C ASP A 7 20.16 -2.96 3.45
N ASN A 8 21.24 -3.62 3.83
CA ASN A 8 21.44 -4.08 5.20
C ASN A 8 21.58 -2.93 6.19
N ALA A 9 22.24 -1.83 5.79
CA ALA A 9 22.40 -0.65 6.63
C ALA A 9 21.05 0.06 6.85
N ILE A 10 20.27 0.21 5.78
CA ILE A 10 18.91 0.78 5.85
C ILE A 10 18.01 -0.10 6.71
N GLU A 11 18.03 -1.40 6.50
CA GLU A 11 17.26 -2.37 7.29
C GLU A 11 17.58 -2.26 8.78
N LYS A 12 18.86 -2.19 9.13
CA LYS A 12 19.31 -2.07 10.51
C LYS A 12 18.88 -0.74 11.14
N GLU A 13 18.96 0.35 10.40
CA GLU A 13 18.55 1.68 10.88
C GLU A 13 17.02 1.74 11.09
N ILE A 14 16.24 1.22 10.16
CA ILE A 14 14.78 1.17 10.25
C ILE A 14 14.33 0.29 11.41
N LYS A 15 14.95 -0.86 11.62
CA LYS A 15 14.67 -1.72 12.79
C LYS A 15 14.99 -1.02 14.11
N GLY A 16 16.04 -0.22 14.15
CA GLY A 16 16.40 0.56 15.33
C GLY A 16 15.41 1.66 15.64
N LEU A 17 14.84 2.31 14.60
CA LEU A 17 13.89 3.40 14.74
C LEU A 17 12.45 2.92 15.02
N ASN A 18 12.01 1.86 14.34
CA ASN A 18 10.67 1.32 14.47
C ASN A 18 10.65 -0.18 14.17
N PRO A 19 11.12 -1.02 15.11
CA PRO A 19 11.26 -2.46 14.87
C PRO A 19 9.92 -3.15 14.60
N ASN A 20 8.84 -2.70 15.24
CA ASN A 20 7.52 -3.30 15.05
C ASN A 20 6.97 -3.06 13.65
N ALA A 21 7.10 -1.87 13.11
CA ALA A 21 6.61 -1.55 11.77
C ALA A 21 7.26 -2.41 10.71
N PHE A 22 8.56 -2.64 10.80
CA PHE A 22 9.30 -3.48 9.88
C PHE A 22 8.81 -4.95 9.93
N ILE A 23 8.65 -5.49 11.14
CA ILE A 23 8.15 -6.84 11.34
C ILE A 23 6.71 -6.97 10.84
N ILE A 24 5.86 -5.98 11.13
CA ILE A 24 4.46 -5.96 10.70
C ILE A 24 4.35 -6.03 9.18
N LEU A 25 5.08 -5.19 8.45
CA LEU A 25 5.01 -5.20 6.99
C LEU A 25 5.55 -6.49 6.38
N GLN A 26 6.58 -7.08 6.96
CA GLN A 26 7.11 -8.37 6.50
C GLN A 26 6.21 -9.56 6.84
N SER A 27 5.25 -9.39 7.73
CA SER A 27 4.25 -10.44 8.00
C SER A 27 3.24 -10.61 6.85
N ILE A 28 3.21 -9.67 5.92
CA ILE A 28 2.37 -9.73 4.72
C ILE A 28 3.04 -10.60 3.66
N ASP A 29 2.33 -11.62 3.17
CA ASP A 29 2.84 -12.50 2.12
C ASP A 29 3.19 -11.72 0.86
N GLY A 30 4.43 -11.88 0.39
CA GLY A 30 4.95 -11.18 -0.78
C GLY A 30 5.68 -9.87 -0.46
N ILE A 31 5.73 -9.45 0.81
CA ILE A 31 6.45 -8.25 1.24
C ILE A 31 7.73 -8.64 1.95
N GLY A 32 8.84 -8.42 1.26
CA GLY A 32 10.18 -8.65 1.80
C GLY A 32 10.79 -7.42 2.44
N PRO A 33 12.06 -7.53 2.90
CA PRO A 33 12.72 -6.43 3.62
C PRO A 33 12.92 -5.16 2.78
N VAL A 34 13.12 -5.28 1.48
CA VAL A 34 13.31 -4.12 0.60
C VAL A 34 12.04 -3.27 0.53
N PHE A 35 10.90 -3.88 0.26
CA PHE A 35 9.63 -3.16 0.19
C PHE A 35 9.19 -2.65 1.55
N ALA A 36 9.29 -3.48 2.58
CA ALA A 36 9.00 -3.06 3.96
C ALA A 36 9.86 -1.87 4.38
N GLY A 37 11.16 -1.97 4.15
CA GLY A 37 12.12 -0.91 4.47
C GLY A 37 11.85 0.39 3.72
N GLY A 38 11.59 0.30 2.42
CA GLY A 38 11.28 1.46 1.58
C GLY A 38 9.99 2.16 2.03
N ILE A 39 8.95 1.40 2.27
CA ILE A 39 7.67 1.95 2.75
C ILE A 39 7.84 2.68 4.09
N ILE A 40 8.49 2.04 5.06
CA ILE A 40 8.68 2.62 6.39
C ILE A 40 9.57 3.86 6.35
N ALA A 41 10.65 3.82 5.57
CA ALA A 41 11.55 4.97 5.44
C ALA A 41 10.81 6.20 4.90
N GLU A 42 9.88 6.02 3.98
CA GLU A 42 9.12 7.10 3.37
C GLU A 42 7.92 7.55 4.22
N ILE A 43 7.29 6.65 4.95
CA ILE A 43 6.19 6.99 5.88
C ILE A 43 6.73 7.72 7.09
N GLY A 44 7.86 7.31 7.63
CA GLY A 44 8.38 7.78 8.90
C GLY A 44 7.49 7.30 10.05
N ASP A 45 6.79 8.21 10.71
CA ASP A 45 5.89 7.90 11.81
C ASP A 45 4.44 7.81 11.33
N ILE A 46 3.81 6.65 11.50
CA ILE A 46 2.42 6.45 11.10
C ILE A 46 1.44 7.35 11.87
N THR A 47 1.81 7.77 13.08
CA THR A 47 0.97 8.67 13.89
C THR A 47 0.87 10.07 13.31
N ALA A 48 1.75 10.44 12.38
CA ALA A 48 1.64 11.69 11.64
C ALA A 48 0.44 11.74 10.69
N PHE A 49 -0.16 10.58 10.39
CA PHE A 49 -1.31 10.46 9.51
C PHE A 49 -2.56 10.13 10.32
N HIS A 50 -3.63 10.89 10.13
CA HIS A 50 -4.89 10.69 10.86
C HIS A 50 -5.83 9.66 10.22
N SER A 51 -5.52 9.21 9.00
CA SER A 51 -6.33 8.23 8.26
C SER A 51 -5.54 7.58 7.14
N SER A 52 -6.07 6.48 6.61
CA SER A 52 -5.53 5.86 5.40
C SER A 52 -5.66 6.78 4.18
N ASP A 53 -6.70 7.61 4.13
CA ASP A 53 -6.89 8.59 3.07
C ASP A 53 -5.78 9.64 3.07
N ALA A 54 -5.37 10.10 4.25
CA ALA A 54 -4.25 11.02 4.39
C ALA A 54 -2.94 10.38 3.91
N LEU A 55 -2.70 9.13 4.24
CA LEU A 55 -1.52 8.38 3.77
C LEU A 55 -1.56 8.20 2.24
N ALA A 56 -2.71 7.87 1.68
CA ALA A 56 -2.88 7.73 0.24
C ALA A 56 -2.63 9.05 -0.50
N LYS A 57 -3.11 10.15 0.04
CA LYS A 57 -2.85 11.49 -0.50
C LYS A 57 -1.36 11.82 -0.47
N TYR A 58 -0.70 11.51 0.63
CA TYR A 58 0.75 11.70 0.77
C TYR A 58 1.53 10.89 -0.26
N ALA A 59 1.08 9.67 -0.58
CA ALA A 59 1.69 8.81 -1.60
C ALA A 59 1.30 9.20 -3.04
N GLY A 60 0.36 10.13 -3.21
CA GLY A 60 -0.15 10.50 -4.53
C GLY A 60 -1.03 9.41 -5.16
N LEU A 61 -1.72 8.62 -4.34
CA LEU A 61 -2.63 7.56 -4.77
C LEU A 61 -4.10 8.00 -4.60
N THR A 62 -4.40 9.19 -5.08
CA THR A 62 -5.76 9.72 -5.11
C THR A 62 -6.09 10.16 -6.52
N TRP A 63 -7.38 10.22 -6.82
CA TRP A 63 -7.89 10.64 -8.11
C TRP A 63 -8.63 11.97 -7.97
N LYS A 64 -8.66 12.74 -9.05
CA LYS A 64 -9.55 13.90 -9.10
C LYS A 64 -10.97 13.39 -8.86
N SER A 65 -11.54 13.80 -7.74
CA SER A 65 -12.92 13.49 -7.46
C SER A 65 -13.82 14.15 -8.48
N ASN A 66 -14.48 13.36 -9.27
CA ASN A 66 -15.73 13.76 -9.83
C ASN A 66 -16.79 13.39 -8.81
N GLN A 67 -17.09 14.25 -7.97
CA GLN A 67 -18.18 14.53 -7.04
C GLN A 67 -19.26 13.47 -6.81
N SER A 68 -19.33 12.39 -7.59
CA SER A 68 -20.34 11.35 -7.50
C SER A 68 -19.93 10.14 -6.68
N GLY A 69 -18.72 10.12 -6.14
CA GLY A 69 -18.21 8.99 -5.35
C GLY A 69 -17.94 7.72 -6.16
N ASP A 70 -18.40 7.64 -7.37
CA ASP A 70 -18.12 6.54 -8.28
C ASP A 70 -16.87 6.84 -9.08
N PHE A 71 -15.96 5.91 -9.07
CA PHE A 71 -14.81 5.95 -9.96
C PHE A 71 -15.28 5.68 -11.38
N ASP A 72 -15.77 6.73 -12.01
CA ASP A 72 -16.44 6.69 -13.29
C ASP A 72 -15.46 7.03 -14.39
N GLY A 73 -14.64 6.14 -14.76
CA GLY A 73 -13.99 6.44 -15.98
C GLY A 73 -12.58 5.99 -16.15
N GLU A 74 -12.43 5.48 -17.30
CA GLU A 74 -11.17 5.11 -17.90
C GLU A 74 -10.15 6.26 -17.90
N ASP A 75 -10.62 7.49 -17.85
CA ASP A 75 -9.83 8.69 -18.07
C ASP A 75 -9.64 9.60 -16.86
N THR A 76 -10.08 9.18 -15.66
CA THR A 76 -9.86 10.00 -14.48
C THR A 76 -8.38 9.92 -14.07
N PRO A 77 -7.62 11.02 -14.22
CA PRO A 77 -6.19 10.97 -13.92
C PRO A 77 -5.96 10.87 -12.43
N MET A 78 -5.02 10.02 -12.06
CA MET A 78 -4.51 9.96 -10.69
C MET A 78 -3.76 11.24 -10.38
N ILE A 79 -4.03 11.82 -9.20
CA ILE A 79 -3.27 12.97 -8.70
C ILE A 79 -1.95 12.44 -8.15
N LYS A 80 -0.88 12.61 -8.92
CA LYS A 80 0.46 12.13 -8.57
C LYS A 80 1.26 13.15 -7.75
N ALA A 81 0.63 14.20 -7.22
CA ALA A 81 1.26 15.11 -6.29
C ALA A 81 1.45 14.41 -4.95
N GLY A 82 2.68 14.29 -4.49
CA GLY A 82 3.01 13.61 -3.25
C GLY A 82 4.35 12.89 -3.33
N ASN A 83 4.58 11.99 -2.40
CA ASN A 83 5.83 11.25 -2.31
C ASN A 83 5.89 10.14 -3.37
N ARG A 84 6.63 10.39 -4.44
CA ARG A 84 6.79 9.42 -5.54
C ARG A 84 7.53 8.15 -5.13
N TYR A 85 8.40 8.23 -4.15
CA TYR A 85 9.15 7.07 -3.65
C TYR A 85 8.23 6.13 -2.87
N LEU A 86 7.41 6.69 -1.99
CA LEU A 86 6.39 5.90 -1.30
C LEU A 86 5.42 5.26 -2.29
N ARG A 87 4.94 6.01 -3.27
CA ARG A 87 4.08 5.47 -4.34
C ARG A 87 4.73 4.32 -5.08
N TYR A 88 6.03 4.45 -5.40
CA TYR A 88 6.79 3.39 -6.05
C TYR A 88 6.84 2.12 -5.21
N TYR A 89 7.23 2.22 -3.94
CA TYR A 89 7.31 1.06 -3.05
C TYR A 89 5.96 0.42 -2.79
N LEU A 90 4.93 1.22 -2.61
CA LEU A 90 3.56 0.71 -2.46
C LEU A 90 3.07 -0.01 -3.72
N GLY A 91 3.39 0.51 -4.89
CA GLY A 91 3.07 -0.12 -6.17
C GLY A 91 3.80 -1.44 -6.37
N GLU A 92 5.10 -1.49 -6.10
CA GLU A 92 5.90 -2.71 -6.21
C GLU A 92 5.43 -3.77 -5.20
N ALA A 93 5.16 -3.36 -3.97
CA ALA A 93 4.62 -4.24 -2.94
C ALA A 93 3.24 -4.78 -3.32
N ALA A 94 2.34 -3.93 -3.80
CA ALA A 94 1.03 -4.35 -4.27
C ALA A 94 1.10 -5.31 -5.45
N ASN A 95 2.03 -5.08 -6.38
CA ASN A 95 2.27 -5.98 -7.51
C ASN A 95 2.78 -7.36 -7.05
N SER A 96 3.63 -7.41 -6.05
CA SER A 96 4.04 -8.67 -5.44
C SER A 96 2.88 -9.34 -4.70
N MET A 97 2.15 -8.58 -3.91
CA MET A 97 1.05 -9.08 -3.08
C MET A 97 -0.08 -9.69 -3.92
N ARG A 98 -0.44 -9.09 -5.06
CA ARG A 98 -1.48 -9.65 -5.94
C ARG A 98 -1.13 -11.04 -6.48
N LYS A 99 0.14 -11.37 -6.52
CA LYS A 99 0.64 -12.70 -6.95
C LYS A 99 0.63 -13.73 -5.83
N HIS A 100 0.69 -13.31 -4.59
CA HIS A 100 0.86 -14.19 -3.42
C HIS A 100 -0.36 -14.20 -2.48
N ASN A 101 -1.29 -13.29 -2.66
CA ASN A 101 -2.47 -13.17 -1.82
C ASN A 101 -3.74 -13.35 -2.66
N VAL A 102 -4.62 -14.27 -2.25
CA VAL A 102 -5.82 -14.62 -3.00
C VAL A 102 -6.79 -13.43 -3.13
N GLU A 103 -7.00 -12.70 -2.03
CA GLU A 103 -7.90 -11.53 -2.01
C GLU A 103 -7.41 -10.41 -2.94
N TYR A 104 -6.12 -10.07 -2.84
CA TYR A 104 -5.53 -9.02 -3.66
C TYR A 104 -5.41 -9.42 -5.13
N GLY A 105 -5.13 -10.69 -5.39
CA GLY A 105 -5.15 -11.22 -6.75
C GLY A 105 -6.53 -11.15 -7.38
N ALA A 106 -7.57 -11.50 -6.65
CA ALA A 106 -8.96 -11.43 -7.10
C ALA A 106 -9.39 -9.97 -7.34
N TYR A 107 -9.03 -9.07 -6.43
CA TYR A 107 -9.31 -7.64 -6.57
C TYR A 107 -8.63 -7.06 -7.81
N TYR A 108 -7.36 -7.36 -8.02
CA TYR A 108 -6.61 -6.92 -9.20
C TYR A 108 -7.28 -7.39 -10.50
N ARG A 109 -7.63 -8.68 -10.60
CA ARG A 109 -8.28 -9.22 -11.79
C ARG A 109 -9.64 -8.59 -12.05
N LYS A 110 -10.42 -8.34 -11.00
CA LYS A 110 -11.69 -7.63 -11.10
C LYS A 110 -11.50 -6.24 -11.70
N LYS A 111 -10.55 -5.47 -11.17
CA LYS A 111 -10.25 -4.12 -11.65
C LYS A 111 -9.66 -4.11 -13.06
N TYR A 112 -8.86 -5.11 -13.38
CA TYR A 112 -8.32 -5.30 -14.71
C TYR A 112 -9.42 -5.49 -15.77
N ASN A 113 -10.42 -6.30 -15.45
CA ASN A 113 -11.50 -6.64 -16.38
C ASN A 113 -12.61 -5.58 -16.48
N GLU A 114 -12.60 -4.56 -15.63
CA GLU A 114 -13.63 -3.51 -15.65
C GLU A 114 -13.51 -2.56 -16.84
N VAL A 115 -12.35 -2.46 -17.48
CA VAL A 115 -12.09 -1.50 -18.55
C VAL A 115 -11.39 -2.17 -19.73
N PRO A 116 -11.58 -1.66 -20.97
CA PRO A 116 -10.98 -2.24 -22.17
C PRO A 116 -9.55 -1.76 -22.43
N LYS A 117 -9.11 -0.67 -21.81
CA LYS A 117 -7.79 -0.06 -22.06
C LYS A 117 -7.08 0.28 -20.77
N HIS A 118 -5.73 0.29 -20.82
CA HIS A 118 -4.87 0.62 -19.68
C HIS A 118 -5.18 -0.22 -18.44
N GLN A 119 -5.53 -1.46 -18.66
CA GLN A 119 -6.06 -2.38 -17.67
C GLN A 119 -5.07 -2.62 -16.52
N HIS A 120 -3.81 -2.92 -16.85
CA HIS A 120 -2.79 -3.21 -15.84
C HIS A 120 -2.46 -1.98 -15.00
N LYS A 121 -2.21 -0.85 -15.63
CA LYS A 121 -1.87 0.41 -14.93
C LYS A 121 -2.98 0.82 -13.96
N ARG A 122 -4.22 0.77 -14.42
CA ARG A 122 -5.39 1.08 -13.61
C ARG A 122 -5.57 0.09 -12.46
N ALA A 123 -5.55 -1.20 -12.76
CA ALA A 123 -5.73 -2.25 -11.76
C ALA A 123 -4.63 -2.21 -10.69
N LEU A 124 -3.39 -1.97 -11.09
CA LEU A 124 -2.28 -1.85 -10.14
C LEU A 124 -2.41 -0.60 -9.27
N ALA A 125 -2.80 0.53 -9.81
CA ALA A 125 -3.02 1.75 -9.04
C ALA A 125 -4.13 1.57 -7.99
N LEU A 126 -5.24 0.95 -8.36
CA LEU A 126 -6.34 0.65 -7.44
C LEU A 126 -5.95 -0.39 -6.39
N THR A 127 -5.18 -1.41 -6.77
CA THR A 127 -4.65 -2.40 -5.84
C THR A 127 -3.67 -1.76 -4.85
N SER A 128 -2.83 -0.85 -5.32
CA SER A 128 -1.93 -0.06 -4.45
C SER A 128 -2.74 0.78 -3.46
N ARG A 129 -3.84 1.37 -3.90
CA ARG A 129 -4.74 2.15 -3.04
C ARG A 129 -5.40 1.27 -1.97
N LYS A 130 -5.84 0.08 -2.32
CA LYS A 130 -6.34 -0.93 -1.37
C LYS A 130 -5.25 -1.32 -0.37
N PHE A 131 -4.02 -1.49 -0.84
CA PHE A 131 -2.87 -1.85 -0.02
C PHE A 131 -2.52 -0.75 1.00
N VAL A 132 -2.68 0.52 0.66
CA VAL A 132 -2.50 1.64 1.60
C VAL A 132 -3.40 1.49 2.83
N ARG A 133 -4.64 1.08 2.66
CA ARG A 133 -5.57 0.85 3.80
C ARG A 133 -5.05 -0.25 4.71
N LEU A 134 -4.54 -1.32 4.14
CA LEU A 134 -3.95 -2.42 4.91
C LEU A 134 -2.71 -1.94 5.68
N VAL A 135 -1.78 -1.28 5.02
CA VAL A 135 -0.56 -0.75 5.64
C VAL A 135 -0.90 0.18 6.79
N TYR A 136 -1.77 1.16 6.54
CA TYR A 136 -2.20 2.10 7.57
C TYR A 136 -2.84 1.37 8.76
N GLY A 137 -3.77 0.48 8.50
CA GLY A 137 -4.49 -0.24 9.56
C GLY A 137 -3.57 -1.09 10.42
N LEU A 138 -2.65 -1.83 9.81
CA LEU A 138 -1.70 -2.67 10.54
C LEU A 138 -0.72 -1.83 11.37
N LEU A 139 -0.15 -0.78 10.80
CA LEU A 139 0.80 0.09 11.49
C LEU A 139 0.13 0.91 12.60
N ALA A 140 -1.05 1.46 12.35
CA ALA A 140 -1.79 2.24 13.34
C ALA A 140 -2.24 1.41 14.55
N ARG A 141 -2.55 0.13 14.32
CA ARG A 141 -2.97 -0.81 15.36
C ARG A 141 -1.81 -1.61 15.96
N ASN A 142 -0.61 -1.47 15.41
CA ASN A 142 0.56 -2.26 15.80
C ASN A 142 0.26 -3.76 15.75
N GLN A 143 -0.33 -4.22 14.63
CA GLN A 143 -0.86 -5.56 14.47
C GLN A 143 -0.21 -6.29 13.29
N LEU A 144 0.14 -7.56 13.48
CA LEU A 144 0.62 -8.42 12.41
C LEU A 144 -0.52 -8.76 11.43
N TYR A 145 -0.16 -8.98 10.17
CA TYR A 145 -1.10 -9.44 9.16
C TYR A 145 -1.55 -10.88 9.46
N SER A 146 -2.86 -11.10 9.47
CA SER A 146 -3.45 -12.42 9.77
C SER A 146 -4.18 -13.05 8.58
N GLY A 147 -4.12 -12.44 7.41
CA GLY A 147 -4.85 -12.90 6.23
C GLY A 147 -6.35 -12.58 6.25
N VAL A 148 -6.84 -11.94 7.31
CA VAL A 148 -8.24 -11.50 7.42
C VAL A 148 -8.34 -10.05 6.97
N SER A 149 -9.30 -9.76 6.09
CA SER A 149 -9.55 -8.40 5.63
C SER A 149 -9.94 -7.50 6.80
N LEU A 150 -9.23 -6.38 6.95
CA LEU A 150 -9.56 -5.37 7.97
C LEU A 150 -10.91 -4.69 7.71
N ASP A 151 -11.45 -4.80 6.49
CA ASP A 151 -12.73 -4.22 6.10
C ASP A 151 -13.94 -4.94 6.75
N THR A 152 -13.74 -6.17 7.20
CA THR A 152 -14.81 -6.94 7.88
C THR A 152 -14.95 -6.58 9.35
N SER A 153 -13.90 -6.07 9.99
CA SER A 153 -13.92 -5.76 11.42
C SER A 153 -14.63 -4.43 11.77
N ILE A 154 -14.89 -3.58 10.77
CA ILE A 154 -15.55 -2.28 10.99
C ILE A 154 -17.07 -2.38 10.90
N LYS A 155 -17.59 -3.44 10.27
CA LYS A 155 -19.04 -3.63 10.11
C LYS A 155 -19.72 -4.26 11.33
N ASP A 156 -18.95 -4.89 12.21
CA ASP A 156 -19.50 -5.58 13.39
C ASP A 156 -19.46 -4.73 14.67
N SER A 157 -19.11 -3.43 14.55
CA SER A 157 -18.99 -2.51 15.68
C SER A 157 -20.10 -1.44 15.72
N ASN A 158 -21.20 -1.64 14.99
CA ASN A 158 -22.40 -0.79 15.05
C ASN A 158 -23.60 -1.58 15.52
#